data_b0213656fcbf1e81007cd9246e238c53
#
_entry.id   b0213656fcbf1e81007cd9246e238c53
#
_cell.length_a   1.000
_cell.length_b   1.000
_cell.length_c   1.000
_cell.angle_alpha   90.00
_cell.angle_beta   90.00
_cell.angle_gamma   90.00
#
_symmetry.space_group_name_H-M   'P 1'
#
loop_
_entity.id
_entity.type
_entity.pdbx_description
1 polymer ?
#
loop_
_entity_poly.entity_id
_entity_poly.type
_entity_poly.pdbx_seq_one_letter_code
_entity_poly.pdbx_strand_id
1 'polypeptide(L)'
;MKNLRRTLEQRADLTQYTTSIAMDDFDQVRSWLGYERINLLGLSYGSRAALVYMRQHPERVRCAIIVGVAPTYLTIPLYHSQAAARAMELLLQECERDSTCRQAFPQIRLDWQNVLAQLGREPARVLYSPTDKGATVTVEIQRDIFAEKVRTWMYDRDKARRIPFIVHQAAQGDFGPFLHDAISPSIPDFIADGMYLSVTCAEDIPFIDQAEAAKLNEGNPFGNYRVFQQIRACSLWPQGKIPADYHDPVSSNIPVLIFSGSMDPVTPPQRGEEVAKYLPNSRHVIISQAGHGADGLSDQGCVDRIIIEFMDKKSARDVDTSCVERMAAPPFTTSATK
;
A
#
# COMPACT_ATOMS: atom_id res chain seq x y z
N MET A 1 -5.70 12.90 -17.45
CA MET A 1 -4.53 13.61 -16.92
C MET A 1 -4.51 15.09 -17.32
N LYS A 2 -4.35 15.46 -18.62
CA LYS A 2 -4.31 16.89 -19.06
C LYS A 2 -5.52 17.71 -18.60
N ASN A 3 -6.73 17.16 -18.66
CA ASN A 3 -7.94 17.87 -18.20
C ASN A 3 -7.93 18.09 -16.68
N LEU A 4 -7.55 17.08 -15.90
CA LEU A 4 -7.43 17.19 -14.43
C LEU A 4 -6.43 18.30 -14.07
N ARG A 5 -5.22 18.24 -14.63
CA ARG A 5 -4.19 19.26 -14.44
C ARG A 5 -4.74 20.68 -14.73
N ARG A 6 -5.31 20.89 -15.92
CA ARG A 6 -5.85 22.20 -16.33
C ARG A 6 -6.94 22.72 -15.38
N THR A 7 -7.77 21.82 -14.86
CA THR A 7 -8.83 22.20 -13.90
C THR A 7 -8.24 22.61 -12.55
N LEU A 8 -7.23 21.91 -12.08
CA LEU A 8 -6.62 22.18 -10.77
C LEU A 8 -5.70 23.40 -10.80
N GLU A 9 -4.94 23.63 -11.87
CA GLU A 9 -4.07 24.81 -12.05
C GLU A 9 -4.85 26.15 -12.04
N GLN A 10 -6.16 26.14 -12.27
CA GLN A 10 -7.01 27.31 -12.10
C GLN A 10 -7.26 27.69 -10.63
N ARG A 11 -6.96 26.80 -9.69
CA ARG A 11 -7.30 26.93 -8.27
C ARG A 11 -6.09 26.89 -7.35
N ALA A 12 -4.99 26.26 -7.80
CA ALA A 12 -3.83 26.02 -6.96
C ALA A 12 -2.56 25.90 -7.81
N ASP A 13 -1.43 26.31 -7.24
CA ASP A 13 -0.11 26.01 -7.78
C ASP A 13 0.28 24.58 -7.41
N LEU A 14 0.20 23.67 -8.38
CA LEU A 14 0.43 22.23 -8.17
C LEU A 14 1.88 21.90 -7.79
N THR A 15 2.81 22.84 -7.95
CA THR A 15 4.22 22.66 -7.55
C THR A 15 4.45 22.85 -6.05
N GLN A 16 3.46 23.37 -5.32
CA GLN A 16 3.54 23.60 -3.88
C GLN A 16 3.06 22.41 -3.04
N TYR A 17 2.59 21.34 -3.66
CA TYR A 17 2.07 20.15 -2.96
C TYR A 17 3.15 19.07 -2.80
N THR A 18 4.23 19.39 -2.07
CA THR A 18 5.25 18.42 -1.66
C THR A 18 5.08 18.04 -0.18
N THR A 19 5.60 16.86 0.21
CA THR A 19 5.54 16.42 1.61
C THR A 19 6.21 17.43 2.55
N SER A 20 7.35 18.01 2.15
CA SER A 20 8.05 19.00 2.99
C SER A 20 7.21 20.24 3.26
N ILE A 21 6.56 20.80 2.24
CA ILE A 21 5.66 21.96 2.39
C ILE A 21 4.45 21.59 3.25
N ALA A 22 3.85 20.41 3.00
CA ALA A 22 2.71 19.96 3.78
C ALA A 22 3.05 19.79 5.27
N MET A 23 4.26 19.36 5.60
CA MET A 23 4.68 19.23 7.01
C MET A 23 4.90 20.58 7.68
N ASP A 24 5.38 21.59 6.95
CA ASP A 24 5.44 22.96 7.45
C ASP A 24 4.03 23.54 7.67
N ASP A 25 3.07 23.28 6.78
CA ASP A 25 1.67 23.66 6.95
C ASP A 25 1.07 23.00 8.21
N PHE A 26 1.33 21.71 8.45
CA PHE A 26 0.89 21.01 9.67
C PHE A 26 1.50 21.62 10.92
N ASP A 27 2.75 22.05 10.91
CA ASP A 27 3.37 22.72 12.05
C ASP A 27 2.74 24.10 12.31
N GLN A 28 2.39 24.83 11.27
CA GLN A 28 1.64 26.09 11.42
C GLN A 28 0.26 25.85 12.07
N VAL A 29 -0.47 24.80 11.64
CA VAL A 29 -1.75 24.40 12.26
C VAL A 29 -1.56 24.00 13.71
N ARG A 30 -0.53 23.20 14.04
CA ARG A 30 -0.17 22.86 15.43
C ARG A 30 0.03 24.13 16.26
N SER A 31 0.82 25.08 15.74
CA SER A 31 1.12 26.34 16.41
C SER A 31 -0.12 27.19 16.62
N TRP A 32 -0.97 27.30 15.59
CA TRP A 32 -2.24 28.04 15.67
C TRP A 32 -3.21 27.46 16.70
N LEU A 33 -3.22 26.12 16.85
CA LEU A 33 -4.01 25.41 17.87
C LEU A 33 -3.39 25.50 19.27
N GLY A 34 -2.22 26.09 19.44
CA GLY A 34 -1.55 26.28 20.72
C GLY A 34 -0.87 25.03 21.29
N TYR A 35 -0.68 23.97 20.50
CA TYR A 35 0.02 22.78 20.97
C TYR A 35 1.54 22.97 20.91
N GLU A 36 2.24 22.78 22.03
CA GLU A 36 3.69 22.80 22.06
C GLU A 36 4.28 21.59 21.31
N ARG A 37 3.72 20.40 21.53
CA ARG A 37 4.13 19.13 20.91
C ARG A 37 2.92 18.29 20.56
N ILE A 38 3.06 17.47 19.50
CA ILE A 38 2.04 16.54 19.03
C ILE A 38 2.56 15.11 18.97
N ASN A 39 1.66 14.14 18.98
CA ASN A 39 1.95 12.77 18.58
C ASN A 39 1.69 12.65 17.08
N LEU A 40 2.53 11.88 16.39
CA LEU A 40 2.34 11.58 14.99
C LEU A 40 1.82 10.15 14.83
N LEU A 41 0.79 9.97 14.00
CA LEU A 41 0.33 8.66 13.55
C LEU A 41 0.29 8.67 12.02
N GLY A 42 1.15 7.88 11.40
CA GLY A 42 1.27 7.82 9.95
C GLY A 42 1.19 6.40 9.41
N LEU A 43 0.22 6.13 8.52
CA LEU A 43 0.08 4.89 7.77
C LEU A 43 0.55 5.10 6.33
N SER A 44 1.34 4.15 5.79
CA SER A 44 1.75 4.16 4.38
C SER A 44 2.49 5.47 4.02
N TYR A 45 2.00 6.25 3.06
CA TYR A 45 2.51 7.60 2.78
C TYR A 45 2.56 8.49 4.05
N GLY A 46 1.59 8.34 4.95
CA GLY A 46 1.60 9.06 6.22
C GLY A 46 2.82 8.73 7.10
N SER A 47 3.41 7.54 6.97
CA SER A 47 4.66 7.20 7.65
C SER A 47 5.86 8.00 7.11
N ARG A 48 5.91 8.24 5.79
CA ARG A 48 6.88 9.15 5.15
C ARG A 48 6.67 10.59 5.63
N ALA A 49 5.42 11.05 5.65
CA ALA A 49 5.06 12.38 6.14
C ALA A 49 5.51 12.56 7.60
N ALA A 50 5.26 11.56 8.47
CA ALA A 50 5.72 11.60 9.85
C ALA A 50 7.26 11.67 9.96
N LEU A 51 7.99 10.91 9.16
CA LEU A 51 9.46 10.96 9.11
C LEU A 51 9.95 12.35 8.66
N VAL A 52 9.33 12.94 7.62
CA VAL A 52 9.66 14.29 7.16
C VAL A 52 9.37 15.32 8.24
N TYR A 53 8.21 15.24 8.91
CA TYR A 53 7.88 16.12 10.03
C TYR A 53 8.90 16.00 11.18
N MET A 54 9.31 14.77 11.53
CA MET A 54 10.35 14.55 12.55
C MET A 54 11.70 15.15 12.17
N ARG A 55 12.03 15.24 10.87
CA ARG A 55 13.24 15.91 10.36
C ARG A 55 13.14 17.42 10.49
N GLN A 56 12.02 18.01 10.04
CA GLN A 56 11.83 19.45 9.95
C GLN A 56 11.53 20.08 11.33
N HIS A 57 10.75 19.39 12.17
CA HIS A 57 10.24 19.93 13.44
C HIS A 57 10.45 18.96 14.63
N PRO A 58 11.69 18.45 14.86
CA PRO A 58 11.93 17.41 15.85
C PRO A 58 11.52 17.79 17.27
N GLU A 59 11.65 19.09 17.65
CA GLU A 59 11.29 19.61 18.97
C GLU A 59 9.77 19.70 19.19
N ARG A 60 8.98 19.58 18.12
CA ARG A 60 7.51 19.63 18.14
C ARG A 60 6.87 18.25 18.25
N VAL A 61 7.65 17.18 18.20
CA VAL A 61 7.15 15.81 18.30
C VAL A 61 7.34 15.23 19.68
N ARG A 62 6.29 14.65 20.24
CA ARG A 62 6.32 13.94 21.53
C ARG A 62 6.68 12.46 21.32
N CYS A 63 6.03 11.80 20.38
CA CYS A 63 6.32 10.44 19.92
C CYS A 63 5.68 10.24 18.55
N ALA A 64 6.11 9.19 17.84
CA ALA A 64 5.55 8.84 16.54
C ALA A 64 5.17 7.37 16.45
N ILE A 65 4.08 7.07 15.76
CA ILE A 65 3.63 5.73 15.37
C ILE A 65 3.62 5.69 13.86
N ILE A 66 4.36 4.77 13.25
CA ILE A 66 4.43 4.60 11.81
C ILE A 66 4.09 3.18 11.42
N VAL A 67 3.17 3.03 10.48
CA VAL A 67 2.61 1.75 10.04
C VAL A 67 2.80 1.58 8.54
N GLY A 68 3.27 0.41 8.09
CA GLY A 68 3.50 0.18 6.66
C GLY A 68 4.48 1.19 6.09
N VAL A 69 5.71 1.14 6.56
CA VAL A 69 6.69 2.24 6.44
C VAL A 69 7.15 2.47 5.01
N ALA A 70 7.01 3.71 4.54
CA ALA A 70 7.55 4.21 3.27
C ALA A 70 8.68 5.22 3.55
N PRO A 71 9.95 4.79 3.65
CA PRO A 71 11.07 5.69 3.90
C PRO A 71 11.20 6.79 2.84
N THR A 72 11.82 7.91 3.19
CA THR A 72 12.04 9.03 2.25
C THR A 72 12.90 8.63 1.03
N TYR A 73 13.81 7.70 1.20
CA TYR A 73 14.68 7.17 0.13
C TYR A 73 14.04 6.07 -0.72
N LEU A 74 12.83 5.61 -0.39
CA LEU A 74 12.09 4.65 -1.21
C LEU A 74 11.38 5.38 -2.35
N THR A 75 11.87 5.19 -3.58
CA THR A 75 11.21 5.75 -4.78
C THR A 75 9.96 4.95 -5.13
N ILE A 76 8.79 5.54 -4.90
CA ILE A 76 7.49 4.91 -5.15
C ILE A 76 7.05 5.21 -6.60
N PRO A 77 6.58 4.21 -7.40
CA PRO A 77 6.21 2.83 -7.03
C PRO A 77 7.22 1.77 -7.50
N LEU A 78 8.51 2.07 -7.60
CA LEU A 78 9.53 1.22 -8.22
C LEU A 78 9.51 -0.23 -7.71
N TYR A 79 9.38 -0.42 -6.39
CA TYR A 79 9.47 -1.73 -5.73
C TYR A 79 8.11 -2.39 -5.45
N HIS A 80 7.00 -1.82 -5.92
CA HIS A 80 5.65 -2.36 -5.66
C HIS A 80 5.46 -3.76 -6.23
N SER A 81 6.01 -4.03 -7.42
CA SER A 81 5.87 -5.34 -8.07
C SER A 81 6.60 -6.45 -7.30
N GLN A 82 7.80 -6.18 -6.76
CA GLN A 82 8.52 -7.17 -5.95
C GLN A 82 7.84 -7.43 -4.62
N ALA A 83 7.37 -6.39 -3.93
CA ALA A 83 6.63 -6.54 -2.69
C ALA A 83 5.33 -7.33 -2.92
N ALA A 84 4.63 -7.06 -4.02
CA ALA A 84 3.42 -7.79 -4.42
C ALA A 84 3.71 -9.26 -4.76
N ALA A 85 4.79 -9.55 -5.50
CA ALA A 85 5.18 -10.91 -5.84
C ALA A 85 5.52 -11.72 -4.56
N ARG A 86 6.25 -11.11 -3.63
CA ARG A 86 6.53 -11.69 -2.31
C ARG A 86 5.24 -11.99 -1.54
N ALA A 87 4.32 -11.02 -1.45
CA ALA A 87 3.06 -11.18 -0.73
C ALA A 87 2.17 -12.25 -1.36
N MET A 88 2.10 -12.30 -2.70
CA MET A 88 1.36 -13.34 -3.43
C MET A 88 1.96 -14.73 -3.18
N GLU A 89 3.28 -14.86 -3.20
CA GLU A 89 3.95 -16.12 -2.88
C GLU A 89 3.58 -16.63 -1.48
N LEU A 90 3.60 -15.74 -0.48
CA LEU A 90 3.20 -16.08 0.89
C LEU A 90 1.71 -16.47 0.98
N LEU A 91 0.83 -15.78 0.25
CA LEU A 91 -0.60 -16.10 0.19
C LEU A 91 -0.85 -17.48 -0.43
N LEU A 92 -0.16 -17.81 -1.51
CA LEU A 92 -0.24 -19.13 -2.13
C LEU A 92 0.26 -20.23 -1.18
N GLN A 93 1.37 -19.99 -0.46
CA GLN A 93 1.87 -20.91 0.56
C GLN A 93 0.88 -21.10 1.71
N GLU A 94 0.21 -20.04 2.15
CA GLU A 94 -0.85 -20.14 3.16
C GLU A 94 -2.01 -21.02 2.67
N CYS A 95 -2.47 -20.82 1.42
CA CYS A 95 -3.53 -21.63 0.83
C CYS A 95 -3.13 -23.13 0.73
N GLU A 96 -1.89 -23.42 0.32
CA GLU A 96 -1.36 -24.77 0.23
C GLU A 96 -1.25 -25.49 1.60
N ARG A 97 -1.02 -24.73 2.68
CA ARG A 97 -0.97 -25.27 4.05
C ARG A 97 -2.36 -25.41 4.68
N ASP A 98 -3.29 -24.57 4.31
CA ASP A 98 -4.68 -24.64 4.76
C ASP A 98 -5.41 -25.80 4.09
N SER A 99 -5.93 -26.76 4.86
CA SER A 99 -6.56 -27.97 4.33
C SER A 99 -7.78 -27.67 3.45
N THR A 100 -8.57 -26.68 3.82
CA THR A 100 -9.80 -26.30 3.11
C THR A 100 -9.47 -25.60 1.79
N CYS A 101 -8.52 -24.66 1.80
CA CYS A 101 -8.08 -23.96 0.60
C CYS A 101 -7.40 -24.92 -0.39
N ARG A 102 -6.47 -25.75 0.10
CA ARG A 102 -5.78 -26.74 -0.72
C ARG A 102 -6.74 -27.77 -1.37
N GLN A 103 -7.77 -28.19 -0.63
CA GLN A 103 -8.77 -29.12 -1.20
C GLN A 103 -9.64 -28.43 -2.25
N ALA A 104 -10.02 -27.18 -2.05
CA ALA A 104 -10.81 -26.41 -3.00
C ALA A 104 -10.01 -26.00 -4.24
N PHE A 105 -8.73 -25.68 -4.09
CA PHE A 105 -7.87 -25.14 -5.14
C PHE A 105 -6.52 -25.88 -5.21
N PRO A 106 -6.50 -27.16 -5.61
CA PRO A 106 -5.29 -27.99 -5.52
C PRO A 106 -4.17 -27.57 -6.46
N GLN A 107 -4.46 -26.73 -7.46
CA GLN A 107 -3.49 -26.25 -8.46
C GLN A 107 -3.39 -24.72 -8.48
N ILE A 108 -3.63 -24.05 -7.35
CA ILE A 108 -3.74 -22.59 -7.29
C ILE A 108 -2.53 -21.84 -7.89
N ARG A 109 -1.31 -22.36 -7.75
CA ARG A 109 -0.13 -21.77 -8.39
C ARG A 109 -0.20 -21.82 -9.90
N LEU A 110 -0.62 -22.97 -10.44
CA LEU A 110 -0.79 -23.15 -11.86
C LEU A 110 -1.93 -22.29 -12.39
N ASP A 111 -3.04 -22.18 -11.64
CA ASP A 111 -4.17 -21.32 -11.99
C ASP A 111 -3.71 -19.85 -12.10
N TRP A 112 -2.94 -19.36 -11.13
CA TRP A 112 -2.36 -18.00 -11.17
C TRP A 112 -1.48 -17.78 -12.42
N GLN A 113 -0.58 -18.72 -12.72
CA GLN A 113 0.29 -18.64 -13.90
C GLN A 113 -0.51 -18.68 -15.21
N ASN A 114 -1.50 -19.58 -15.30
CA ASN A 114 -2.34 -19.76 -16.48
C ASN A 114 -3.19 -18.53 -16.79
N VAL A 115 -3.82 -17.91 -15.76
CA VAL A 115 -4.60 -16.68 -15.95
C VAL A 115 -3.71 -15.57 -16.50
N LEU A 116 -2.54 -15.33 -15.89
CA LEU A 116 -1.62 -14.31 -16.37
C LEU A 116 -1.10 -14.58 -17.78
N ALA A 117 -0.80 -15.85 -18.12
CA ALA A 117 -0.36 -16.24 -19.45
C ALA A 117 -1.50 -16.10 -20.48
N GLN A 118 -2.72 -16.44 -20.12
CA GLN A 118 -3.91 -16.28 -20.98
C GLN A 118 -4.16 -14.80 -21.27
N LEU A 119 -4.26 -13.97 -20.22
CA LEU A 119 -4.50 -12.53 -20.35
C LEU A 119 -3.35 -11.78 -21.02
N GLY A 120 -2.13 -12.32 -20.96
CA GLY A 120 -0.97 -11.79 -21.68
C GLY A 120 -1.01 -12.06 -23.19
N ARG A 121 -1.72 -13.11 -23.63
CA ARG A 121 -1.95 -13.42 -25.05
C ARG A 121 -3.12 -12.65 -25.62
N GLU A 122 -4.23 -12.63 -24.89
CA GLU A 122 -5.45 -11.95 -25.29
C GLU A 122 -6.23 -11.50 -24.05
N PRO A 123 -6.69 -10.24 -23.98
CA PRO A 123 -7.58 -9.76 -22.92
C PRO A 123 -8.90 -10.54 -22.88
N ALA A 124 -9.39 -10.82 -21.68
CA ALA A 124 -10.70 -11.45 -21.54
C ALA A 124 -11.82 -10.42 -21.79
N ARG A 125 -12.84 -10.79 -22.56
CA ARG A 125 -14.02 -9.97 -22.81
C ARG A 125 -15.22 -10.57 -22.09
N VAL A 126 -15.77 -9.84 -21.14
CA VAL A 126 -16.85 -10.29 -20.25
C VAL A 126 -18.05 -9.38 -20.37
N LEU A 127 -19.23 -9.97 -20.53
CA LEU A 127 -20.48 -9.24 -20.46
C LEU A 127 -20.80 -8.94 -18.99
N TYR A 128 -20.96 -7.68 -18.66
CA TYR A 128 -21.24 -7.23 -17.31
C TYR A 128 -22.50 -6.33 -17.28
N SER A 129 -23.38 -6.63 -16.35
CA SER A 129 -24.57 -5.81 -16.07
C SER A 129 -24.40 -5.16 -14.70
N PRO A 130 -24.14 -3.83 -14.63
CA PRO A 130 -23.91 -3.12 -13.37
C PRO A 130 -25.07 -3.17 -12.39
N THR A 131 -26.29 -3.32 -12.92
CA THR A 131 -27.54 -3.45 -12.14
C THR A 131 -28.46 -4.45 -12.84
N ASP A 132 -29.41 -5.05 -12.10
CA ASP A 132 -30.39 -6.00 -12.63
C ASP A 132 -31.26 -5.42 -13.76
N LYS A 133 -31.28 -4.11 -13.94
CA LYS A 133 -32.05 -3.38 -14.97
C LYS A 133 -31.16 -2.51 -15.87
N GLY A 134 -29.86 -2.58 -15.75
CA GLY A 134 -28.90 -1.78 -16.52
C GLY A 134 -28.58 -2.38 -17.89
N ALA A 135 -28.06 -1.54 -18.80
CA ALA A 135 -27.54 -2.02 -20.06
C ALA A 135 -26.29 -2.89 -19.81
N THR A 136 -26.26 -4.05 -20.45
CA THR A 136 -25.07 -4.92 -20.45
C THR A 136 -23.95 -4.25 -21.23
N VAL A 137 -22.77 -4.17 -20.64
CA VAL A 137 -21.55 -3.64 -21.25
C VAL A 137 -20.51 -4.74 -21.39
N THR A 138 -19.69 -4.67 -22.44
CA THR A 138 -18.53 -5.54 -22.56
C THR A 138 -17.37 -4.90 -21.82
N VAL A 139 -16.85 -5.59 -20.81
CA VAL A 139 -15.66 -5.19 -20.07
C VAL A 139 -14.47 -5.99 -20.59
N GLU A 140 -13.38 -5.31 -20.92
CA GLU A 140 -12.13 -5.93 -21.33
C GLU A 140 -11.16 -5.96 -20.12
N ILE A 141 -10.72 -7.17 -19.76
CA ILE A 141 -9.83 -7.41 -18.65
C ILE A 141 -8.44 -7.69 -19.21
N GLN A 142 -7.55 -6.72 -19.08
CA GLN A 142 -6.14 -6.84 -19.46
C GLN A 142 -5.33 -7.48 -18.34
N ARG A 143 -4.24 -8.19 -18.69
CA ARG A 143 -3.33 -8.84 -17.74
C ARG A 143 -2.89 -7.92 -16.61
N ASP A 144 -2.42 -6.72 -16.96
CA ASP A 144 -1.86 -5.79 -15.99
C ASP A 144 -2.93 -5.21 -15.05
N ILE A 145 -4.15 -5.00 -15.55
CA ILE A 145 -5.30 -4.58 -14.72
C ILE A 145 -5.70 -5.69 -13.76
N PHE A 146 -5.72 -6.94 -14.22
CA PHE A 146 -6.00 -8.09 -13.35
C PHE A 146 -4.95 -8.21 -12.23
N ALA A 147 -3.67 -8.19 -12.59
CA ALA A 147 -2.57 -8.29 -11.63
C ALA A 147 -2.59 -7.11 -10.61
N GLU A 148 -2.81 -5.88 -11.07
CA GLU A 148 -2.85 -4.70 -10.21
C GLU A 148 -4.04 -4.73 -9.23
N LYS A 149 -5.21 -5.24 -9.66
CA LYS A 149 -6.35 -5.44 -8.76
C LYS A 149 -6.05 -6.51 -7.70
N VAL A 150 -5.47 -7.64 -8.09
CA VAL A 150 -5.03 -8.67 -7.14
C VAL A 150 -4.04 -8.09 -6.13
N ARG A 151 -3.06 -7.27 -6.58
CA ARG A 151 -2.14 -6.58 -5.69
C ARG A 151 -2.88 -5.70 -4.66
N THR A 152 -3.85 -4.92 -5.10
CA THR A 152 -4.60 -4.02 -4.20
C THR A 152 -5.46 -4.77 -3.19
N TRP A 153 -5.97 -5.96 -3.54
CA TRP A 153 -6.72 -6.79 -2.59
C TRP A 153 -5.85 -7.40 -1.49
N MET A 154 -4.55 -7.56 -1.73
CA MET A 154 -3.63 -8.04 -0.70
C MET A 154 -3.33 -7.02 0.42
N TYR A 155 -3.81 -5.75 0.29
CA TYR A 155 -3.71 -4.76 1.36
C TYR A 155 -4.53 -5.17 2.60
N ASP A 156 -5.67 -5.81 2.40
CA ASP A 156 -6.65 -6.20 3.39
C ASP A 156 -6.78 -7.73 3.43
N ARG A 157 -6.83 -8.32 4.62
CA ARG A 157 -6.82 -9.79 4.75
C ARG A 157 -8.14 -10.44 4.37
N ASP A 158 -9.28 -9.79 4.56
CA ASP A 158 -10.56 -10.30 4.10
C ASP A 158 -10.57 -10.45 2.57
N LYS A 159 -10.10 -9.42 1.86
CA LYS A 159 -9.99 -9.43 0.40
C LYS A 159 -8.93 -10.42 -0.08
N ALA A 160 -7.77 -10.47 0.58
CA ALA A 160 -6.70 -11.39 0.23
C ALA A 160 -7.15 -12.86 0.30
N ARG A 161 -7.98 -13.23 1.28
CA ARG A 161 -8.50 -14.59 1.45
C ARG A 161 -9.48 -15.03 0.35
N ARG A 162 -9.97 -14.09 -0.46
CA ARG A 162 -10.82 -14.38 -1.64
C ARG A 162 -10.00 -14.60 -2.92
N ILE A 163 -8.73 -14.16 -2.96
CA ILE A 163 -7.89 -14.23 -4.16
C ILE A 163 -7.78 -15.65 -4.73
N PRO A 164 -7.53 -16.73 -3.94
CA PRO A 164 -7.48 -18.08 -4.49
C PRO A 164 -8.76 -18.49 -5.22
N PHE A 165 -9.94 -18.18 -4.66
CA PHE A 165 -11.22 -18.44 -5.32
C PHE A 165 -11.34 -17.67 -6.65
N ILE A 166 -11.05 -16.38 -6.65
CA ILE A 166 -11.14 -15.52 -7.84
C ILE A 166 -10.18 -15.99 -8.93
N VAL A 167 -8.95 -16.32 -8.57
CA VAL A 167 -7.92 -16.81 -9.50
C VAL A 167 -8.32 -18.17 -10.09
N HIS A 168 -8.83 -19.09 -9.29
CA HIS A 168 -9.30 -20.39 -9.74
C HIS A 168 -10.46 -20.27 -10.74
N GLN A 169 -11.46 -19.42 -10.46
CA GLN A 169 -12.57 -19.17 -11.38
C GLN A 169 -12.09 -18.54 -12.69
N ALA A 170 -11.22 -17.55 -12.61
CA ALA A 170 -10.63 -16.89 -13.78
C ALA A 170 -9.81 -17.88 -14.64
N ALA A 171 -9.09 -18.82 -14.03
CA ALA A 171 -8.35 -19.87 -14.76
C ALA A 171 -9.27 -20.81 -15.56
N GLN A 172 -10.53 -20.95 -15.12
CA GLN A 172 -11.57 -21.72 -15.84
C GLN A 172 -12.37 -20.85 -16.82
N GLY A 173 -12.00 -19.58 -17.00
CA GLY A 173 -12.67 -18.64 -17.91
C GLY A 173 -13.81 -17.84 -17.27
N ASP A 174 -14.14 -18.08 -15.99
CA ASP A 174 -15.15 -17.29 -15.27
C ASP A 174 -14.50 -16.10 -14.57
N PHE A 175 -14.63 -14.92 -15.16
CA PHE A 175 -14.18 -13.64 -14.60
C PHE A 175 -15.29 -12.91 -13.82
N GLY A 176 -16.46 -13.50 -13.59
CA GLY A 176 -17.56 -12.92 -12.84
C GLY A 176 -17.16 -12.49 -11.43
N PRO A 177 -16.56 -13.38 -10.60
CA PRO A 177 -16.08 -13.04 -9.28
C PRO A 177 -15.02 -11.91 -9.26
N PHE A 178 -14.12 -11.90 -10.25
CA PHE A 178 -13.15 -10.82 -10.41
C PHE A 178 -13.84 -9.47 -10.65
N LEU A 179 -14.77 -9.41 -11.58
CA LEU A 179 -15.49 -8.17 -11.91
C LEU A 179 -16.32 -7.68 -10.73
N HIS A 180 -17.02 -8.57 -10.04
CA HIS A 180 -17.78 -8.24 -8.84
C HIS A 180 -16.92 -7.50 -7.81
N ASP A 181 -15.74 -8.07 -7.47
CA ASP A 181 -14.85 -7.48 -6.46
C ASP A 181 -14.09 -6.26 -7.00
N ALA A 182 -13.77 -6.21 -8.30
CA ALA A 182 -13.04 -5.10 -8.91
C ALA A 182 -13.86 -3.82 -9.07
N ILE A 183 -15.20 -3.94 -9.18
CA ILE A 183 -16.13 -2.81 -9.39
C ILE A 183 -16.72 -2.35 -8.05
N SER A 184 -16.68 -3.20 -7.01
CA SER A 184 -17.10 -2.80 -5.66
C SER A 184 -16.30 -1.57 -5.19
N PRO A 185 -16.92 -0.60 -4.50
CA PRO A 185 -16.22 0.56 -3.96
C PRO A 185 -14.97 0.14 -3.20
N SER A 186 -13.84 0.65 -3.57
CA SER A 186 -12.54 0.32 -2.98
C SER A 186 -11.76 1.59 -2.69
N ILE A 187 -10.69 1.47 -1.91
CA ILE A 187 -9.74 2.51 -1.49
C ILE A 187 -9.50 3.69 -2.47
N PRO A 188 -9.63 3.60 -3.81
CA PRO A 188 -9.38 4.71 -4.73
C PRO A 188 -10.16 5.99 -4.45
N ASP A 189 -11.34 5.91 -3.86
CA ASP A 189 -12.18 7.09 -3.59
C ASP A 189 -11.60 7.99 -2.47
N PHE A 190 -10.61 7.51 -1.72
CA PHE A 190 -9.93 8.28 -0.68
C PHE A 190 -8.64 8.98 -1.14
N ILE A 191 -8.17 8.71 -2.36
CA ILE A 191 -6.94 9.31 -2.86
C ILE A 191 -7.27 10.59 -3.63
N ALA A 192 -6.76 11.72 -3.15
CA ALA A 192 -6.80 12.98 -3.87
C ALA A 192 -5.77 12.92 -5.02
N ASP A 193 -6.20 12.53 -6.23
CA ASP A 193 -5.33 12.29 -7.39
C ASP A 193 -4.37 13.45 -7.68
N GLY A 194 -4.83 14.70 -7.54
CA GLY A 194 -4.01 15.89 -7.74
C GLY A 194 -2.84 15.96 -6.76
N MET A 195 -3.10 15.73 -5.47
CA MET A 195 -2.06 15.71 -4.44
C MET A 195 -1.12 14.53 -4.64
N TYR A 196 -1.66 13.33 -4.87
CA TYR A 196 -0.87 12.13 -5.13
C TYR A 196 0.11 12.32 -6.29
N LEU A 197 -0.34 12.92 -7.40
CA LEU A 197 0.50 13.22 -8.55
C LEU A 197 1.54 14.30 -8.23
N SER A 198 1.17 15.37 -7.54
CA SER A 198 2.11 16.44 -7.17
C SER A 198 3.24 15.90 -6.28
N VAL A 199 2.91 15.08 -5.29
CA VAL A 199 3.88 14.42 -4.41
C VAL A 199 4.78 13.48 -5.20
N THR A 200 4.21 12.47 -5.85
CA THR A 200 5.01 11.41 -6.49
C THR A 200 5.81 11.90 -7.69
N CYS A 201 5.31 12.89 -8.44
CA CYS A 201 6.02 13.46 -9.56
C CYS A 201 7.17 14.39 -9.14
N ALA A 202 7.15 14.91 -7.91
CA ALA A 202 8.26 15.71 -7.37
C ALA A 202 9.28 14.83 -6.61
N GLU A 203 8.80 13.86 -5.83
CA GLU A 203 9.57 13.19 -4.80
C GLU A 203 10.10 11.81 -5.21
N ASP A 204 9.47 11.14 -6.17
CA ASP A 204 9.79 9.76 -6.52
C ASP A 204 10.21 9.60 -7.98
N ILE A 205 9.34 9.97 -8.91
CA ILE A 205 9.50 9.63 -10.34
C ILE A 205 10.75 10.21 -10.98
N PRO A 206 11.23 11.44 -10.67
CA PRO A 206 12.46 11.98 -11.22
C PRO A 206 13.72 11.16 -10.86
N PHE A 207 13.63 10.32 -9.84
CA PHE A 207 14.72 9.51 -9.30
C PHE A 207 14.63 8.03 -9.70
N ILE A 208 13.70 7.67 -10.59
CA ILE A 208 13.55 6.30 -11.12
C ILE A 208 14.21 6.23 -12.50
N ASP A 209 15.27 5.44 -12.61
CA ASP A 209 15.81 5.04 -13.91
C ASP A 209 14.87 4.02 -14.58
N GLN A 210 14.45 4.32 -15.82
CA GLN A 210 13.48 3.49 -16.53
C GLN A 210 14.06 2.15 -16.99
N ALA A 211 15.36 2.11 -17.34
CA ALA A 211 16.01 0.88 -17.75
C ALA A 211 16.22 -0.04 -16.54
N GLU A 212 16.61 0.52 -15.39
CA GLU A 212 16.66 -0.21 -14.12
C GLU A 212 15.30 -0.74 -13.72
N ALA A 213 14.25 0.09 -13.80
CA ALA A 213 12.88 -0.34 -13.50
C ALA A 213 12.41 -1.50 -14.38
N ALA A 214 12.74 -1.47 -15.68
CA ALA A 214 12.40 -2.55 -16.61
C ALA A 214 13.11 -3.86 -16.22
N LYS A 215 14.41 -3.79 -15.94
CA LYS A 215 15.23 -4.95 -15.54
C LYS A 215 14.81 -5.52 -14.19
N LEU A 216 14.51 -4.65 -13.21
CA LEU A 216 14.14 -5.02 -11.86
C LEU A 216 12.86 -5.88 -11.81
N ASN A 217 11.95 -5.66 -12.73
CA ASN A 217 10.65 -6.33 -12.81
C ASN A 217 10.56 -7.36 -13.95
N GLU A 218 11.67 -7.69 -14.58
CA GLU A 218 11.71 -8.74 -15.62
C GLU A 218 11.27 -10.08 -15.03
N GLY A 219 10.32 -10.75 -15.68
CA GLY A 219 9.75 -12.01 -15.20
C GLY A 219 8.83 -11.91 -13.99
N ASN A 220 8.65 -10.71 -13.42
CA ASN A 220 7.76 -10.50 -12.29
C ASN A 220 6.28 -10.61 -12.72
N PRO A 221 5.43 -11.38 -12.02
CA PRO A 221 4.02 -11.56 -12.38
C PRO A 221 3.22 -10.24 -12.38
N PHE A 222 3.61 -9.24 -11.58
CA PHE A 222 3.00 -7.92 -11.55
C PHE A 222 3.60 -6.93 -12.55
N GLY A 223 4.73 -7.27 -13.19
CA GLY A 223 5.35 -6.51 -14.27
C GLY A 223 5.70 -5.07 -13.92
N ASN A 224 5.75 -4.25 -14.96
CA ASN A 224 6.14 -2.83 -14.89
C ASN A 224 4.97 -1.85 -15.03
N TYR A 225 3.73 -2.35 -15.13
CA TYR A 225 2.57 -1.51 -15.43
C TYR A 225 2.48 -0.30 -14.49
N ARG A 226 2.53 -0.53 -13.19
CA ARG A 226 2.36 0.51 -12.18
C ARG A 226 3.40 1.63 -12.29
N VAL A 227 4.68 1.27 -12.43
CA VAL A 227 5.76 2.26 -12.50
C VAL A 227 5.71 3.05 -13.82
N PHE A 228 5.49 2.39 -14.96
CA PHE A 228 5.41 3.10 -16.23
C PHE A 228 4.15 3.95 -16.40
N GLN A 229 3.02 3.55 -15.82
CA GLN A 229 1.83 4.40 -15.76
C GLN A 229 2.12 5.68 -14.98
N GLN A 230 2.83 5.58 -13.86
CA GLN A 230 3.17 6.75 -13.04
C GLN A 230 4.17 7.67 -13.76
N ILE A 231 5.21 7.11 -14.41
CA ILE A 231 6.16 7.88 -15.23
C ILE A 231 5.42 8.65 -16.34
N ARG A 232 4.49 8.00 -17.05
CA ARG A 232 3.67 8.67 -18.08
C ARG A 232 2.77 9.76 -17.50
N ALA A 233 2.19 9.54 -16.33
CA ALA A 233 1.38 10.55 -15.67
C ALA A 233 2.24 11.77 -15.30
N CYS A 234 3.41 11.54 -14.73
CA CYS A 234 4.33 12.60 -14.30
C CYS A 234 4.97 13.37 -15.46
N SER A 235 5.11 12.78 -16.65
CA SER A 235 5.55 13.52 -17.84
C SER A 235 4.59 14.65 -18.26
N LEU A 236 3.36 14.63 -17.75
CA LEU A 236 2.32 15.62 -18.01
C LEU A 236 1.99 16.48 -16.78
N TRP A 237 2.64 16.24 -15.64
CA TRP A 237 2.35 16.91 -14.37
C TRP A 237 3.47 17.86 -13.99
N PRO A 238 3.19 19.07 -13.45
CA PRO A 238 4.22 19.97 -12.98
C PRO A 238 4.94 19.37 -11.77
N GLN A 239 6.25 19.64 -11.68
CA GLN A 239 7.09 19.13 -10.61
C GLN A 239 7.40 20.22 -9.58
N GLY A 240 7.09 19.94 -8.32
CA GLY A 240 7.52 20.75 -7.18
C GLY A 240 9.02 20.58 -6.91
N LYS A 241 9.57 21.47 -6.11
CA LYS A 241 10.96 21.36 -5.61
C LYS A 241 10.97 20.65 -4.27
N ILE A 242 11.95 19.77 -4.08
CA ILE A 242 12.20 19.10 -2.81
C ILE A 242 13.55 19.53 -2.24
N PRO A 243 13.76 19.48 -0.92
CA PRO A 243 15.08 19.70 -0.30
C PRO A 243 16.13 18.73 -0.86
N ALA A 244 17.39 19.18 -0.90
CA ALA A 244 18.49 18.36 -1.43
C ALA A 244 18.71 17.06 -0.61
N ASP A 245 18.42 17.09 0.69
CA ASP A 245 18.52 15.99 1.65
C ASP A 245 17.22 15.19 1.79
N TYR A 246 16.24 15.41 0.90
CA TYR A 246 14.92 14.77 1.02
C TYR A 246 15.01 13.24 1.10
N HIS A 247 15.88 12.64 0.29
CA HIS A 247 16.06 11.18 0.22
C HIS A 247 17.03 10.63 1.26
N ASP A 248 17.64 11.48 2.10
CA ASP A 248 18.49 10.98 3.17
C ASP A 248 17.65 10.24 4.24
N PRO A 249 18.21 9.23 4.90
CA PRO A 249 17.56 8.60 6.04
C PRO A 249 17.26 9.59 7.16
N VAL A 250 16.07 9.49 7.76
CA VAL A 250 15.71 10.33 8.89
C VAL A 250 16.23 9.72 10.19
N SER A 251 17.18 10.41 10.83
CA SER A 251 17.70 10.04 12.14
C SER A 251 17.04 10.87 13.24
N SER A 252 16.57 10.21 14.30
CA SER A 252 15.90 10.90 15.42
C SER A 252 15.95 10.09 16.71
N ASN A 253 16.06 10.80 17.84
CA ASN A 253 15.94 10.22 19.18
C ASN A 253 14.51 10.25 19.74
N ILE A 254 13.53 10.71 18.96
CA ILE A 254 12.12 10.69 19.33
C ILE A 254 11.68 9.23 19.53
N PRO A 255 10.88 8.91 20.56
CA PRO A 255 10.31 7.58 20.69
C PRO A 255 9.41 7.23 19.50
N VAL A 256 9.66 6.09 18.84
CA VAL A 256 8.89 5.65 17.67
C VAL A 256 8.42 4.21 17.83
N LEU A 257 7.14 3.98 17.57
CA LEU A 257 6.57 2.64 17.42
C LEU A 257 6.35 2.37 15.94
N ILE A 258 6.93 1.27 15.45
CA ILE A 258 6.88 0.88 14.04
C ILE A 258 6.05 -0.40 13.91
N PHE A 259 5.03 -0.40 13.06
CA PHE A 259 4.26 -1.60 12.71
C PHE A 259 4.47 -1.98 11.24
N SER A 260 4.59 -3.28 11.00
CA SER A 260 4.61 -3.83 9.64
C SER A 260 3.79 -5.10 9.58
N GLY A 261 3.01 -5.27 8.52
CA GLY A 261 2.37 -6.54 8.21
C GLY A 261 3.32 -7.51 7.53
N SER A 262 3.36 -8.79 7.98
CA SER A 262 4.24 -9.79 7.38
C SER A 262 3.91 -10.07 5.90
N MET A 263 2.67 -9.82 5.48
CA MET A 263 2.11 -10.06 4.16
C MET A 263 1.92 -8.77 3.34
N ASP A 264 2.52 -7.65 3.77
CA ASP A 264 2.35 -6.35 3.11
C ASP A 264 2.83 -6.40 1.64
N PRO A 265 1.94 -6.07 0.65
CA PRO A 265 2.25 -6.12 -0.77
C PRO A 265 2.92 -4.84 -1.30
N VAL A 266 3.27 -3.89 -0.44
CA VAL A 266 3.77 -2.55 -0.83
C VAL A 266 4.98 -2.13 -0.02
N THR A 267 4.85 -2.16 1.31
CA THR A 267 5.88 -1.75 2.27
C THR A 267 6.18 -2.91 3.22
N PRO A 268 6.86 -3.97 2.74
CA PRO A 268 7.14 -5.16 3.53
C PRO A 268 7.99 -4.85 4.77
N PRO A 269 8.04 -5.75 5.78
CA PRO A 269 8.71 -5.52 7.07
C PRO A 269 10.15 -5.02 6.98
N GLN A 270 10.87 -5.38 5.91
CA GLN A 270 12.24 -4.93 5.66
C GLN A 270 12.37 -3.39 5.66
N ARG A 271 11.32 -2.68 5.24
CA ARG A 271 11.32 -1.20 5.26
C ARG A 271 11.27 -0.64 6.67
N GLY A 272 10.49 -1.27 7.55
CA GLY A 272 10.50 -0.94 8.99
C GLY A 272 11.83 -1.26 9.66
N GLU A 273 12.45 -2.40 9.32
CA GLU A 273 13.78 -2.79 9.80
C GLU A 273 14.88 -1.80 9.36
N GLU A 274 14.83 -1.33 8.10
CA GLU A 274 15.75 -0.34 7.56
C GLU A 274 15.66 0.99 8.33
N VAL A 275 14.44 1.50 8.51
CA VAL A 275 14.19 2.78 9.21
C VAL A 275 14.57 2.70 10.69
N ALA A 276 14.30 1.57 11.35
CA ALA A 276 14.64 1.38 12.76
C ALA A 276 16.15 1.57 13.07
N LYS A 277 17.04 1.34 12.08
CA LYS A 277 18.48 1.56 12.25
C LYS A 277 18.87 3.02 12.52
N TYR A 278 18.03 3.95 12.09
CA TYR A 278 18.21 5.39 12.26
C TYR A 278 17.38 5.97 13.42
N LEU A 279 16.59 5.14 14.08
CA LEU A 279 15.68 5.52 15.18
C LEU A 279 16.00 4.71 16.43
N PRO A 280 17.07 5.05 17.21
CA PRO A 280 17.58 4.24 18.33
C PRO A 280 16.56 4.04 19.46
N ASN A 281 15.54 4.91 19.58
CA ASN A 281 14.45 4.81 20.55
C ASN A 281 13.18 4.21 19.92
N SER A 282 13.32 3.39 18.88
CA SER A 282 12.19 2.71 18.25
C SER A 282 12.02 1.26 18.71
N ARG A 283 10.81 0.76 18.50
CA ARG A 283 10.50 -0.68 18.53
C ARG A 283 9.71 -1.04 17.26
N HIS A 284 10.19 -2.04 16.55
CA HIS A 284 9.50 -2.59 15.38
C HIS A 284 8.70 -3.81 15.76
N VAL A 285 7.40 -3.77 15.49
CA VAL A 285 6.42 -4.84 15.73
C VAL A 285 5.95 -5.35 14.38
N ILE A 286 6.24 -6.62 14.09
CA ILE A 286 5.75 -7.30 12.88
C ILE A 286 4.50 -8.07 13.26
N ILE A 287 3.36 -7.71 12.65
CA ILE A 287 2.08 -8.39 12.85
C ILE A 287 2.01 -9.55 11.87
N SER A 288 1.98 -10.77 12.41
CA SER A 288 1.85 -11.98 11.60
C SER A 288 0.55 -11.97 10.79
N GLN A 289 0.61 -12.44 9.55
CA GLN A 289 -0.52 -12.49 8.62
C GLN A 289 -1.17 -11.14 8.26
N ALA A 290 -0.72 -10.00 8.79
CA ALA A 290 -1.23 -8.69 8.42
C ALA A 290 -0.84 -8.30 6.99
N GLY A 291 -1.75 -7.62 6.29
CA GLY A 291 -1.50 -6.95 5.00
C GLY A 291 -0.80 -5.61 5.18
N HIS A 292 -1.28 -4.57 4.50
CA HIS A 292 -0.72 -3.22 4.61
C HIS A 292 -1.10 -2.48 5.92
N GLY A 293 -1.96 -3.06 6.71
CA GLY A 293 -2.39 -2.71 8.04
C GLY A 293 -2.88 -3.97 8.76
N ALA A 294 -3.62 -3.81 9.84
CA ALA A 294 -4.22 -4.91 10.59
C ALA A 294 -5.65 -5.27 10.11
N ASP A 295 -6.12 -4.64 9.02
CA ASP A 295 -7.46 -4.82 8.49
C ASP A 295 -7.71 -6.28 8.09
N GLY A 296 -8.89 -6.78 8.47
CA GLY A 296 -9.30 -8.17 8.24
C GLY A 296 -8.68 -9.18 9.22
N LEU A 297 -7.89 -8.76 10.22
CA LEU A 297 -7.45 -9.63 11.30
C LEU A 297 -8.43 -9.64 12.49
N SER A 298 -8.43 -10.71 13.27
CA SER A 298 -9.11 -10.75 14.57
C SER A 298 -8.44 -9.81 15.58
N ASP A 299 -9.19 -9.36 16.59
CA ASP A 299 -8.69 -8.50 17.69
C ASP A 299 -7.91 -7.25 17.21
N GLN A 300 -8.46 -6.51 16.25
CA GLN A 300 -7.84 -5.25 15.78
C GLN A 300 -7.62 -4.24 16.91
N GLY A 301 -8.45 -4.27 17.96
CA GLY A 301 -8.27 -3.47 19.17
C GLY A 301 -6.95 -3.73 19.92
N CYS A 302 -6.22 -4.83 19.60
CA CYS A 302 -4.86 -5.05 20.09
C CYS A 302 -3.92 -3.93 19.67
N VAL A 303 -3.96 -3.52 18.41
CA VAL A 303 -3.11 -2.43 17.87
C VAL A 303 -3.43 -1.12 18.56
N ASP A 304 -4.72 -0.81 18.76
CA ASP A 304 -5.15 0.41 19.44
C ASP A 304 -4.66 0.46 20.89
N ARG A 305 -4.76 -0.66 21.63
CA ARG A 305 -4.23 -0.76 23.01
C ARG A 305 -2.72 -0.48 23.06
N ILE A 306 -1.96 -1.07 22.15
CA ILE A 306 -0.51 -0.86 22.06
C ILE A 306 -0.18 0.61 21.79
N ILE A 307 -0.90 1.23 20.85
CA ILE A 307 -0.72 2.65 20.49
C ILE A 307 -1.02 3.56 21.70
N ILE A 308 -2.13 3.33 22.40
CA ILE A 308 -2.52 4.13 23.57
C ILE A 308 -1.47 3.98 24.68
N GLU A 309 -1.08 2.74 25.00
CA GLU A 309 -0.06 2.47 26.01
C GLU A 309 1.28 3.13 25.68
N PHE A 310 1.69 3.09 24.40
CA PHE A 310 2.89 3.76 23.93
C PHE A 310 2.81 5.28 24.09
N MET A 311 1.69 5.90 23.71
CA MET A 311 1.51 7.34 23.87
C MET A 311 1.55 7.79 25.34
N ASP A 312 1.05 6.96 26.26
CA ASP A 312 1.09 7.23 27.70
C ASP A 312 2.51 7.08 28.26
N LYS A 313 3.16 5.99 27.98
CA LYS A 313 4.51 5.66 28.49
C LYS A 313 5.63 6.47 27.81
N LYS A 314 5.47 6.87 26.56
CA LYS A 314 6.49 7.51 25.70
C LYS A 314 7.79 6.70 25.62
N SER A 315 7.67 5.38 25.75
CA SER A 315 8.78 4.43 25.68
C SER A 315 8.32 3.23 24.85
N ALA A 316 8.92 3.06 23.69
CA ALA A 316 8.58 1.96 22.81
C ALA A 316 9.03 0.58 23.37
N ARG A 317 10.02 0.58 24.28
CA ARG A 317 10.56 -0.66 24.88
C ARG A 317 9.63 -1.27 25.93
N ASP A 318 8.87 -0.43 26.64
CA ASP A 318 8.08 -0.82 27.80
C ASP A 318 6.62 -1.19 27.47
N VAL A 319 6.26 -1.23 26.17
CA VAL A 319 4.91 -1.55 25.70
C VAL A 319 4.74 -3.06 25.55
N ASP A 320 3.63 -3.60 26.06
CA ASP A 320 3.28 -5.02 25.84
C ASP A 320 2.69 -5.20 24.43
N THR A 321 3.40 -5.95 23.61
CA THR A 321 2.97 -6.26 22.23
C THR A 321 2.52 -7.72 22.07
N SER A 322 2.40 -8.50 23.14
CA SER A 322 2.12 -9.93 23.07
C SER A 322 0.77 -10.28 22.42
N CYS A 323 -0.19 -9.34 22.45
CA CYS A 323 -1.49 -9.57 21.83
C CYS A 323 -1.43 -9.75 20.31
N VAL A 324 -0.39 -9.24 19.61
CA VAL A 324 -0.27 -9.40 18.14
C VAL A 324 -0.08 -10.87 17.73
N GLU A 325 0.44 -11.71 18.62
CA GLU A 325 0.65 -13.15 18.37
C GLU A 325 -0.68 -13.92 18.26
N ARG A 326 -1.77 -13.37 18.80
CA ARG A 326 -3.10 -13.96 18.76
C ARG A 326 -3.98 -13.44 17.62
N MET A 327 -3.52 -12.42 16.91
CA MET A 327 -4.24 -11.89 15.75
C MET A 327 -4.17 -12.91 14.60
N ALA A 328 -5.31 -13.24 14.02
CA ALA A 328 -5.43 -14.25 12.99
C ALA A 328 -6.24 -13.72 11.79
N ALA A 329 -5.84 -14.14 10.60
CA ALA A 329 -6.59 -13.86 9.39
C ALA A 329 -7.88 -14.72 9.33
N PRO A 330 -8.93 -14.26 8.61
CA PRO A 330 -10.14 -15.05 8.40
C PRO A 330 -9.85 -16.31 7.56
N PRO A 331 -10.76 -17.29 7.56
CA PRO A 331 -10.64 -18.46 6.68
C PRO A 331 -10.66 -18.06 5.22
N PHE A 332 -10.09 -18.92 4.35
CA PHE A 332 -10.17 -18.72 2.91
C PHE A 332 -11.61 -18.87 2.40
N THR A 333 -12.00 -18.00 1.45
CA THR A 333 -13.24 -18.17 0.72
C THR A 333 -13.07 -19.28 -0.33
N THR A 334 -13.91 -20.32 -0.25
CA THR A 334 -13.83 -21.49 -1.16
C THR A 334 -15.01 -21.61 -2.12
N SER A 335 -16.01 -20.74 -1.99
CA SER A 335 -17.18 -20.69 -2.88
C SER A 335 -17.69 -19.27 -3.02
N ALA A 336 -18.48 -19.01 -4.06
CA ALA A 336 -19.20 -17.76 -4.16
C ALA A 336 -20.10 -17.59 -2.93
N THR A 337 -19.94 -16.50 -2.21
CA THR A 337 -20.90 -16.09 -1.18
C THR A 337 -22.21 -15.76 -1.88
N LYS A 338 -23.31 -16.36 -1.44
CA LYS A 338 -24.66 -16.05 -1.94
C LYS A 338 -25.05 -14.64 -1.52
#